data_ec234e923f2f6ed0e9d91a59eb90bcdb
#
_entry.id   ec234e923f2f6ed0e9d91a59eb90bcdb
#
_cell.length_a   1.000
_cell.length_b   1.000
_cell.length_c   1.000
_cell.angle_alpha   90.00
_cell.angle_beta   90.00
_cell.angle_gamma   90.00
#
_symmetry.space_group_name_H-M   'P 1'
#
loop_
_entity.id
_entity.type
_entity.pdbx_description
1 polymer ?
#
loop_
_entity_poly.entity_id
_entity_poly.type
_entity_poly.pdbx_seq_one_letter_code
_entity_poly.pdbx_strand_id
1 'polypeptide(L)'
;MRQISVLEHGIRNDGKACVSEALGALIASLPEDTELLFPAGTYYLSRPVPVIGKKNLTFRGEGAVLMTHFSPSDDPKFNNDGFWVQNCENLCFRDFTATTDGPISCAGAVTAVDLQNRTYDVSIDPSFPVTGWEHFWGTDTCDDDGSPDYVIETYDRITRETLTDETGAERVKFTGVPYTVIGDHLIRVRAPEHCDLSRLKIGHKVLYRYIIYGNTLFGFSGCRNVTLSHIEIERCASMGAVIQPRCENFTFEAFNIRSPKGSAALYAANADGIHIVGLSGKLVMKDCFFDGLGDDALNIHSQAGEIASVDREKGVIRCIYRDRQMREQPLSPLWADKGDTICVYEHDTFLKKGSFVVERYENGIVAASSMEGVFAPGDILANEAFFASVHLDHCECRNTRARGFLLQSKNMLIENCRVYGTSLPGIIISPDVRVWYEVGPSENVVIRDCVFEKCAFIPSGACLGAVVVKSCHDVGAENYPAGVHKNLRMERNTFRNIGAGGIYISATDGVKLYDNLFRHCEKTGEPRTPQIVLCNCAHTETEYNCSDKADTLTVQYKNTL
;
A
#
# COMPACT_ATOMS: atom_id res chain seq x y z
N MET A 1 27.55 6.10 -22.69
CA MET A 1 27.39 6.32 -21.25
C MET A 1 28.76 6.09 -20.61
N ARG A 2 29.25 7.03 -19.81
CA ARG A 2 30.50 6.91 -19.07
C ARG A 2 30.30 6.02 -17.86
N GLN A 3 31.18 5.05 -17.62
CA GLN A 3 31.13 4.19 -16.44
C GLN A 3 32.11 4.68 -15.38
N ILE A 4 31.67 4.75 -14.12
CA ILE A 4 32.46 5.16 -12.96
C ILE A 4 32.20 4.15 -11.84
N SER A 5 33.25 3.58 -11.27
CA SER A 5 33.13 2.71 -10.10
C SER A 5 33.18 3.50 -8.81
N VAL A 6 32.25 3.26 -7.89
CA VAL A 6 32.23 3.93 -6.57
C VAL A 6 33.52 3.64 -5.78
N LEU A 7 34.13 2.48 -5.96
CA LEU A 7 35.38 2.12 -5.25
C LEU A 7 36.56 2.99 -5.67
N GLU A 8 36.62 3.45 -6.93
CA GLU A 8 37.67 4.36 -7.42
C GLU A 8 37.59 5.75 -6.75
N HIS A 9 36.46 6.05 -6.13
CA HIS A 9 36.23 7.28 -5.39
C HIS A 9 36.23 7.10 -3.86
N GLY A 10 36.80 5.99 -3.37
CA GLY A 10 36.99 5.72 -1.95
C GLY A 10 35.71 5.34 -1.19
N ILE A 11 34.61 5.03 -1.91
CA ILE A 11 33.39 4.50 -1.29
C ILE A 11 33.66 3.05 -0.87
N ARG A 12 33.49 2.76 0.43
CA ARG A 12 33.75 1.43 0.97
C ARG A 12 32.54 0.50 0.77
N ASN A 13 32.81 -0.77 0.57
CA ASN A 13 31.81 -1.84 0.44
C ASN A 13 31.96 -2.93 1.52
N ASP A 14 32.45 -2.56 2.71
CA ASP A 14 32.78 -3.46 3.81
C ASP A 14 31.59 -3.68 4.80
N GLY A 15 30.46 -3.00 4.59
CA GLY A 15 29.26 -3.07 5.45
C GLY A 15 29.44 -2.47 6.85
N LYS A 16 30.53 -1.74 7.10
CA LYS A 16 30.86 -1.20 8.45
C LYS A 16 30.86 0.31 8.48
N ALA A 17 31.53 0.94 7.52
CA ALA A 17 31.60 2.38 7.44
C ALA A 17 30.38 2.94 6.70
N CYS A 18 29.71 3.93 7.28
CA CYS A 18 28.65 4.64 6.60
C CYS A 18 29.21 5.38 5.38
N VAL A 19 28.63 5.12 4.22
CA VAL A 19 29.06 5.72 2.94
C VAL A 19 28.08 6.79 2.42
N SER A 20 26.98 7.05 3.10
CA SER A 20 25.90 7.92 2.61
C SER A 20 26.38 9.31 2.18
N GLU A 21 27.17 9.99 3.01
CA GLU A 21 27.65 11.34 2.72
C GLU A 21 28.65 11.37 1.55
N ALA A 22 29.63 10.46 1.56
CA ALA A 22 30.62 10.37 0.50
C ALA A 22 29.97 9.96 -0.84
N LEU A 23 29.01 9.04 -0.80
CA LEU A 23 28.24 8.64 -1.98
C LEU A 23 27.39 9.79 -2.52
N GLY A 24 26.70 10.54 -1.65
CA GLY A 24 25.94 11.74 -2.04
C GLY A 24 26.83 12.80 -2.69
N ALA A 25 28.01 13.07 -2.13
CA ALA A 25 28.99 13.99 -2.70
C ALA A 25 29.50 13.52 -4.08
N LEU A 26 29.79 12.23 -4.23
CA LEU A 26 30.17 11.67 -5.53
C LEU A 26 29.05 11.87 -6.55
N ILE A 27 27.81 11.46 -6.23
CA ILE A 27 26.65 11.58 -7.11
C ILE A 27 26.44 13.05 -7.52
N ALA A 28 26.56 14.00 -6.58
CA ALA A 28 26.43 15.41 -6.87
C ALA A 28 27.43 15.90 -7.93
N SER A 29 28.63 15.32 -7.99
CA SER A 29 29.71 15.66 -8.94
C SER A 29 29.58 14.97 -10.30
N LEU A 30 28.73 13.93 -10.44
CA LEU A 30 28.61 13.16 -11.68
C LEU A 30 28.07 14.03 -12.83
N PRO A 31 28.67 13.93 -14.03
CA PRO A 31 28.06 14.46 -15.24
C PRO A 31 26.84 13.64 -15.66
N GLU A 32 26.01 14.19 -16.53
CA GLU A 32 24.94 13.46 -17.21
C GLU A 32 25.50 12.27 -18.01
N ASP A 33 24.65 11.33 -18.41
CA ASP A 33 24.99 10.13 -19.21
C ASP A 33 26.06 9.22 -18.53
N THR A 34 25.97 9.09 -17.21
CA THR A 34 26.90 8.28 -16.41
C THR A 34 26.21 7.03 -15.85
N GLU A 35 26.91 5.89 -15.95
CA GLU A 35 26.62 4.69 -15.18
C GLU A 35 27.53 4.63 -13.95
N LEU A 36 26.95 4.67 -12.75
CA LEU A 36 27.65 4.53 -11.48
C LEU A 36 27.58 3.05 -11.06
N LEU A 37 28.74 2.41 -11.07
CA LEU A 37 28.88 0.98 -10.78
C LEU A 37 29.18 0.76 -9.29
N PHE A 38 28.43 -0.13 -8.67
CA PHE A 38 28.61 -0.63 -7.31
C PHE A 38 29.10 -2.08 -7.37
N PRO A 39 30.41 -2.35 -7.32
CA PRO A 39 30.93 -3.71 -7.26
C PRO A 39 30.43 -4.49 -6.03
N ALA A 40 30.57 -5.82 -6.09
CA ALA A 40 30.13 -6.71 -5.02
C ALA A 40 30.64 -6.31 -3.65
N GLY A 41 29.76 -6.37 -2.65
CA GLY A 41 30.03 -6.00 -1.26
C GLY A 41 28.84 -5.27 -0.65
N THR A 42 28.96 -4.86 0.62
CA THR A 42 27.90 -4.23 1.37
C THR A 42 28.17 -2.74 1.56
N TYR A 43 27.26 -1.91 1.12
CA TYR A 43 27.29 -0.46 1.24
C TYR A 43 26.35 -0.02 2.38
N TYR A 44 26.95 0.41 3.50
CA TYR A 44 26.18 0.76 4.69
C TYR A 44 25.70 2.20 4.62
N LEU A 45 24.37 2.38 4.72
CA LEU A 45 23.67 3.65 4.58
C LEU A 45 22.95 3.96 5.90
N SER A 46 23.53 4.80 6.76
CA SER A 46 22.90 5.23 8.02
C SER A 46 22.26 6.63 7.91
N ARG A 47 22.25 7.22 6.73
CA ARG A 47 21.63 8.49 6.40
C ARG A 47 21.13 8.48 4.97
N PRO A 48 20.18 9.36 4.59
CA PRO A 48 19.74 9.50 3.21
C PRO A 48 20.90 9.81 2.26
N VAL A 49 20.90 9.14 1.11
CA VAL A 49 21.81 9.45 0.00
C VAL A 49 21.08 10.38 -0.96
N PRO A 50 21.42 11.67 -1.00
CA PRO A 50 20.73 12.61 -1.88
C PRO A 50 21.12 12.42 -3.34
N VAL A 51 20.12 12.37 -4.22
CA VAL A 51 20.24 12.41 -5.67
C VAL A 51 19.36 13.55 -6.17
N ILE A 52 19.94 14.71 -6.40
CA ILE A 52 19.16 15.93 -6.64
C ILE A 52 19.50 16.55 -8.00
N GLY A 53 18.47 16.82 -8.81
CA GLY A 53 18.59 17.52 -10.09
C GLY A 53 19.41 16.78 -11.14
N LYS A 54 19.52 15.45 -11.04
CA LYS A 54 20.33 14.64 -11.95
C LYS A 54 19.54 14.14 -13.15
N LYS A 55 20.26 13.95 -14.27
CA LYS A 55 19.68 13.46 -15.51
C LYS A 55 20.53 12.34 -16.11
N ASN A 56 19.85 11.38 -16.75
CA ASN A 56 20.46 10.30 -17.49
C ASN A 56 21.50 9.52 -16.69
N LEU A 57 21.19 9.18 -15.43
CA LEU A 57 22.06 8.36 -14.61
C LEU A 57 21.54 6.93 -14.45
N THR A 58 22.46 5.97 -14.51
CA THR A 58 22.22 4.59 -14.14
C THR A 58 23.03 4.23 -12.91
N PHE A 59 22.37 3.73 -11.87
CA PHE A 59 22.97 3.12 -10.69
C PHE A 59 22.91 1.61 -10.87
N ARG A 60 24.06 0.94 -10.96
CA ARG A 60 24.12 -0.50 -11.22
C ARG A 60 24.89 -1.24 -10.15
N GLY A 61 24.23 -2.21 -9.53
CA GLY A 61 24.87 -3.16 -8.62
C GLY A 61 25.43 -4.36 -9.38
N GLU A 62 26.59 -4.86 -8.97
CA GLU A 62 27.15 -6.14 -9.41
C GLU A 62 27.40 -7.02 -8.19
N GLY A 63 26.32 -7.57 -7.61
CA GLY A 63 26.39 -8.25 -6.32
C GLY A 63 26.50 -7.28 -5.14
N ALA A 64 26.07 -6.04 -5.34
CA ALA A 64 26.05 -5.01 -4.31
C ALA A 64 24.84 -5.16 -3.40
N VAL A 65 25.08 -5.05 -2.09
CA VAL A 65 24.06 -5.01 -1.05
C VAL A 65 23.98 -3.60 -0.46
N LEU A 66 22.82 -2.98 -0.56
CA LEU A 66 22.51 -1.72 0.13
C LEU A 66 22.00 -2.07 1.52
N MET A 67 22.72 -1.73 2.56
CA MET A 67 22.33 -2.02 3.94
C MET A 67 21.97 -0.73 4.67
N THR A 68 20.69 -0.55 4.97
CA THR A 68 20.22 0.60 5.73
C THR A 68 20.34 0.36 7.23
N HIS A 69 20.57 1.43 7.98
CA HIS A 69 20.58 1.36 9.43
C HIS A 69 19.16 1.14 9.97
N PHE A 70 19.07 0.32 10.99
CA PHE A 70 17.83 0.13 11.74
C PHE A 70 18.09 0.30 13.23
N SER A 71 17.43 1.28 13.84
CA SER A 71 17.41 1.44 15.29
C SER A 71 15.99 1.69 15.77
N PRO A 72 15.51 0.94 16.74
CA PRO A 72 14.17 1.12 17.31
C PRO A 72 14.05 2.34 18.22
N SER A 73 15.17 2.87 18.68
CA SER A 73 15.22 4.10 19.48
C SER A 73 15.18 5.38 18.63
N ASP A 74 15.35 5.24 17.32
CA ASP A 74 15.27 6.37 16.42
C ASP A 74 13.81 6.85 16.34
N ASP A 75 13.62 8.18 16.46
CA ASP A 75 12.31 8.81 16.33
C ASP A 75 11.64 8.29 15.04
N PRO A 76 10.42 7.74 15.11
CA PRO A 76 9.71 7.16 13.97
C PRO A 76 9.29 8.19 12.91
N LYS A 77 9.90 9.36 12.87
CA LYS A 77 9.81 10.25 11.73
C LYS A 77 10.45 9.56 10.54
N PHE A 78 9.72 9.56 9.41
CA PHE A 78 10.15 9.07 8.11
C PHE A 78 11.61 9.45 7.81
N ASN A 79 12.55 8.64 8.26
CA ASN A 79 13.95 8.76 7.92
C ASN A 79 14.16 7.93 6.66
N ASN A 80 14.26 8.59 5.52
CA ASN A 80 14.67 7.97 4.28
C ASN A 80 16.18 7.67 4.34
N ASP A 81 16.56 6.56 4.94
CA ASP A 81 17.98 6.16 5.03
C ASP A 81 18.50 5.48 3.75
N GLY A 82 17.69 5.41 2.70
CA GLY A 82 18.06 4.91 1.39
C GLY A 82 18.41 6.04 0.42
N PHE A 83 17.98 5.92 -0.82
CA PHE A 83 18.13 6.96 -1.82
C PHE A 83 16.98 7.97 -1.75
N TRP A 84 17.32 9.24 -1.54
CA TRP A 84 16.39 10.36 -1.59
C TRP A 84 16.55 11.13 -2.88
N VAL A 85 15.63 10.91 -3.82
CA VAL A 85 15.76 11.34 -5.21
C VAL A 85 14.81 12.49 -5.49
N GLN A 86 15.34 13.65 -5.89
CA GLN A 86 14.53 14.83 -6.14
C GLN A 86 14.84 15.52 -7.46
N ASN A 87 13.77 15.90 -8.17
CA ASN A 87 13.85 16.70 -9.40
C ASN A 87 14.80 16.10 -10.45
N CYS A 88 14.74 14.78 -10.62
CA CYS A 88 15.60 14.04 -11.52
C CYS A 88 14.85 13.55 -12.77
N GLU A 89 15.60 13.22 -13.81
CA GLU A 89 15.03 12.78 -15.07
C GLU A 89 15.86 11.65 -15.69
N ASN A 90 15.17 10.62 -16.24
CA ASN A 90 15.77 9.45 -16.88
C ASN A 90 16.77 8.73 -15.97
N LEU A 91 16.31 8.28 -14.81
CA LEU A 91 17.13 7.50 -13.89
C LEU A 91 16.82 6.01 -13.98
N CYS A 92 17.86 5.19 -13.80
CA CYS A 92 17.74 3.75 -13.67
C CYS A 92 18.49 3.25 -12.43
N PHE A 93 17.79 2.53 -11.54
CA PHE A 93 18.41 1.78 -10.44
C PHE A 93 18.24 0.29 -10.77
N ARG A 94 19.34 -0.46 -10.84
CA ARG A 94 19.24 -1.87 -11.21
C ARG A 94 20.28 -2.77 -10.56
N ASP A 95 19.90 -4.04 -10.43
CA ASP A 95 20.77 -5.13 -10.00
C ASP A 95 21.28 -4.99 -8.54
N PHE A 96 20.41 -4.52 -7.61
CA PHE A 96 20.73 -4.38 -6.19
C PHE A 96 20.00 -5.39 -5.32
N THR A 97 20.69 -5.88 -4.29
CA THR A 97 20.03 -6.40 -3.09
C THR A 97 19.98 -5.33 -2.01
N ALA A 98 18.92 -5.27 -1.24
CA ALA A 98 18.78 -4.32 -0.14
C ALA A 98 18.32 -5.03 1.14
N THR A 99 18.83 -4.58 2.29
CA THR A 99 18.50 -5.14 3.60
C THR A 99 18.69 -4.09 4.70
N THR A 100 18.38 -4.42 5.94
CA THR A 100 18.68 -3.61 7.12
C THR A 100 19.75 -4.31 7.96
N ASP A 101 20.50 -3.54 8.76
CA ASP A 101 21.55 -4.06 9.66
C ASP A 101 20.99 -4.78 10.90
N GLY A 102 19.67 -4.71 11.13
CA GLY A 102 18.95 -5.41 12.19
C GLY A 102 17.62 -5.97 11.72
N PRO A 103 16.98 -6.84 12.51
CA PRO A 103 15.65 -7.35 12.23
C PRO A 103 14.59 -6.28 12.44
N ILE A 104 13.64 -6.18 11.52
CA ILE A 104 12.53 -5.20 11.57
C ILE A 104 11.35 -5.69 12.42
N SER A 105 11.26 -6.99 12.61
CA SER A 105 10.22 -7.67 13.37
C SER A 105 10.79 -8.97 13.94
N CYS A 106 10.11 -9.56 14.92
CA CYS A 106 10.38 -10.91 15.36
C CYS A 106 9.13 -11.79 15.23
N ALA A 107 9.34 -13.09 15.18
CA ALA A 107 8.28 -14.06 15.12
C ALA A 107 8.56 -15.23 16.08
N GLY A 108 7.49 -15.87 16.53
CA GLY A 108 7.58 -17.00 17.42
C GLY A 108 6.32 -17.86 17.41
N ALA A 109 6.31 -18.89 18.22
CA ALA A 109 5.18 -19.77 18.40
C ALA A 109 4.62 -19.67 19.84
N VAL A 110 3.30 -19.63 19.96
CA VAL A 110 2.61 -19.66 21.25
C VAL A 110 2.88 -20.99 21.94
N THR A 111 3.35 -20.94 23.18
CA THR A 111 3.68 -22.13 24.00
C THR A 111 2.73 -22.33 25.17
N ALA A 112 2.08 -21.27 25.65
CA ALA A 112 1.09 -21.33 26.72
C ALA A 112 0.07 -20.20 26.57
N VAL A 113 -1.16 -20.43 27.03
CA VAL A 113 -2.22 -19.42 27.12
C VAL A 113 -2.88 -19.52 28.49
N ASP A 114 -2.94 -18.38 29.21
CA ASP A 114 -3.61 -18.24 30.49
C ASP A 114 -4.77 -17.24 30.36
N LEU A 115 -5.97 -17.78 30.23
CA LEU A 115 -7.18 -16.97 30.07
C LEU A 115 -7.53 -16.18 31.34
N GLN A 116 -7.20 -16.73 32.51
CA GLN A 116 -7.54 -16.11 33.79
C GLN A 116 -6.69 -14.84 34.05
N ASN A 117 -5.39 -14.92 33.78
CA ASN A 117 -4.45 -13.82 33.95
C ASN A 117 -4.28 -12.97 32.68
N ARG A 118 -4.97 -13.36 31.60
CA ARG A 118 -4.90 -12.69 30.29
C ARG A 118 -3.47 -12.58 29.78
N THR A 119 -2.69 -13.67 29.88
CA THR A 119 -1.33 -13.74 29.38
C THR A 119 -1.15 -14.93 28.43
N TYR A 120 -0.17 -14.83 27.56
CA TYR A 120 0.28 -15.94 26.77
C TYR A 120 1.80 -15.90 26.61
N ASP A 121 2.40 -17.07 26.48
CA ASP A 121 3.84 -17.23 26.35
C ASP A 121 4.19 -17.57 24.91
N VAL A 122 5.25 -16.95 24.40
CA VAL A 122 5.72 -17.13 23.03
C VAL A 122 7.19 -17.47 23.03
N SER A 123 7.53 -18.58 22.40
CA SER A 123 8.91 -18.93 22.08
C SER A 123 9.30 -18.21 20.80
N ILE A 124 10.10 -17.17 20.93
CA ILE A 124 10.63 -16.38 19.80
C ILE A 124 11.75 -17.19 19.12
N ASP A 125 11.80 -17.13 17.79
CA ASP A 125 12.87 -17.78 17.06
C ASP A 125 14.24 -17.20 17.49
N PRO A 126 15.26 -18.07 17.75
CA PRO A 126 16.56 -17.61 18.23
C PRO A 126 17.31 -16.63 17.35
N SER A 127 16.93 -16.48 16.09
CA SER A 127 17.51 -15.48 15.18
C SER A 127 17.09 -14.04 15.51
N PHE A 128 16.10 -13.85 16.40
CA PHE A 128 15.62 -12.52 16.80
C PHE A 128 16.00 -12.15 18.23
N PRO A 129 16.42 -10.92 18.49
CA PRO A 129 16.65 -10.44 19.84
C PRO A 129 15.33 -10.30 20.61
N VAL A 130 15.34 -10.66 21.89
CA VAL A 130 14.22 -10.47 22.83
C VAL A 130 14.53 -9.48 23.95
N THR A 131 15.75 -8.95 23.97
CA THR A 131 16.22 -7.95 24.94
C THR A 131 16.70 -6.70 24.19
N GLY A 132 16.73 -5.58 24.89
CA GLY A 132 17.11 -4.29 24.28
C GLY A 132 15.93 -3.46 23.79
N TRP A 133 14.71 -3.95 23.97
CA TRP A 133 13.47 -3.30 23.56
C TRP A 133 12.59 -3.08 24.80
N GLU A 134 11.99 -1.92 24.95
CA GLU A 134 11.05 -1.66 26.04
C GLU A 134 9.66 -2.24 25.74
N HIS A 135 9.29 -2.28 24.48
CA HIS A 135 8.02 -2.81 24.00
C HIS A 135 8.08 -3.04 22.48
N PHE A 136 7.17 -3.83 21.96
CA PHE A 136 6.96 -3.95 20.53
C PHE A 136 5.98 -2.86 20.05
N TRP A 137 6.27 -2.24 18.92
CA TRP A 137 5.41 -1.24 18.30
C TRP A 137 4.37 -1.90 17.38
N GLY A 138 3.47 -2.57 17.95
CA GLY A 138 2.42 -3.22 17.21
C GLY A 138 2.66 -4.70 17.02
N THR A 139 1.64 -5.41 17.27
CA THR A 139 1.46 -6.80 16.93
C THR A 139 0.51 -6.82 15.77
N ASP A 140 0.98 -7.19 14.62
CA ASP A 140 0.10 -7.51 13.52
C ASP A 140 -0.25 -8.96 13.60
N THR A 141 -1.07 -9.21 14.48
CA THR A 141 -1.41 -10.56 14.67
C THR A 141 -2.86 -10.76 14.64
N CYS A 142 -3.62 -9.81 14.35
CA CYS A 142 -4.94 -10.03 14.78
C CYS A 142 -5.94 -9.71 13.74
N ASP A 143 -6.16 -10.64 12.95
CA ASP A 143 -7.36 -10.61 12.19
C ASP A 143 -8.48 -11.33 12.92
N ASP A 144 -9.68 -10.75 13.00
CA ASP A 144 -10.76 -11.17 13.90
C ASP A 144 -11.45 -12.47 13.58
N ASP A 145 -11.08 -13.20 12.54
CA ASP A 145 -11.72 -14.47 12.27
C ASP A 145 -10.98 -15.71 12.76
N GLY A 146 -9.69 -15.54 13.13
CA GLY A 146 -8.90 -16.61 13.75
C GLY A 146 -8.91 -17.91 12.96
N SER A 147 -9.15 -17.83 11.64
CA SER A 147 -9.20 -19.02 10.82
C SER A 147 -7.80 -19.56 10.60
N PRO A 148 -7.55 -20.82 10.94
CA PRO A 148 -6.24 -21.45 10.83
C PRO A 148 -5.85 -21.80 9.39
N ASP A 149 -6.72 -21.59 8.42
CA ASP A 149 -6.51 -22.04 7.04
C ASP A 149 -5.86 -21.01 6.12
N TYR A 150 -5.42 -19.89 6.66
CA TYR A 150 -4.78 -18.84 5.89
C TYR A 150 -3.28 -18.96 5.90
N VAL A 151 -2.65 -18.47 4.86
CA VAL A 151 -1.20 -18.40 4.74
C VAL A 151 -0.58 -17.59 5.85
N ILE A 152 -1.38 -16.75 6.45
CA ILE A 152 -1.09 -16.08 7.70
C ILE A 152 -1.52 -16.95 8.88
N GLU A 153 -1.46 -18.25 8.79
CA GLU A 153 -1.43 -19.17 9.94
C GLU A 153 -0.44 -18.75 11.00
N THR A 154 0.42 -17.85 10.57
CA THR A 154 1.50 -17.32 11.37
C THR A 154 1.10 -16.09 12.14
N TYR A 155 -0.10 -15.53 11.97
CA TYR A 155 -0.52 -14.31 12.65
C TYR A 155 -1.64 -14.57 13.63
N ASP A 156 -1.46 -13.99 14.77
CA ASP A 156 -2.46 -13.95 15.81
C ASP A 156 -2.99 -12.52 15.99
N ARG A 157 -4.29 -12.37 16.10
CA ARG A 157 -5.00 -11.09 16.14
C ARG A 157 -5.18 -10.50 17.51
N ILE A 158 -4.70 -11.14 18.54
CA ILE A 158 -5.08 -10.85 19.90
C ILE A 158 -4.65 -9.47 20.38
N THR A 159 -3.69 -8.86 19.73
CA THR A 159 -3.03 -7.67 20.24
C THR A 159 -3.21 -6.41 19.40
N ARG A 160 -4.05 -6.48 18.37
CA ARG A 160 -4.38 -5.29 17.58
C ARG A 160 -5.50 -4.50 18.27
N GLU A 161 -5.19 -3.31 18.74
CA GLU A 161 -6.18 -2.36 19.19
C GLU A 161 -6.71 -1.58 17.99
N THR A 162 -7.88 -1.97 17.48
CA THR A 162 -8.63 -1.16 16.53
C THR A 162 -9.51 -0.22 17.35
N LEU A 163 -9.14 1.04 17.40
CA LEU A 163 -10.01 2.08 17.94
C LEU A 163 -10.88 2.60 16.82
N THR A 164 -12.17 2.47 16.96
CA THR A 164 -13.11 3.30 16.22
C THR A 164 -13.15 4.66 16.92
N ASP A 165 -12.86 5.72 16.20
CA ASP A 165 -13.12 7.06 16.71
C ASP A 165 -14.63 7.38 16.67
N GLU A 166 -15.00 8.54 17.22
CA GLU A 166 -16.41 8.99 17.26
C GLU A 166 -17.02 9.15 15.85
N THR A 167 -16.23 9.11 14.79
CA THR A 167 -16.68 9.19 13.40
C THR A 167 -16.81 7.82 12.73
N GLY A 168 -16.49 6.71 13.43
CA GLY A 168 -16.47 5.37 12.89
C GLY A 168 -15.17 5.03 12.12
N ALA A 169 -14.21 5.95 12.07
CA ALA A 169 -12.93 5.68 11.42
C ALA A 169 -12.05 4.76 12.27
N GLU A 170 -11.63 3.66 11.70
CA GLU A 170 -10.69 2.74 12.35
C GLU A 170 -9.34 3.41 12.55
N ARG A 171 -8.97 3.61 13.81
CA ARG A 171 -7.62 4.02 14.19
C ARG A 171 -6.86 2.80 14.63
N VAL A 172 -5.84 2.45 13.91
CA VAL A 172 -4.81 1.56 14.45
C VAL A 172 -4.00 2.38 15.44
N LYS A 173 -4.32 2.24 16.72
CA LYS A 173 -3.48 2.78 17.77
C LYS A 173 -2.35 1.80 17.99
N PHE A 174 -1.19 2.15 17.51
CA PHE A 174 0.03 1.43 17.80
C PHE A 174 0.39 1.70 19.27
N THR A 175 -0.13 0.90 20.16
CA THR A 175 0.31 0.88 21.55
C THR A 175 1.42 -0.14 21.67
N GLY A 176 2.47 0.23 22.36
CA GLY A 176 3.51 -0.72 22.70
C GLY A 176 2.91 -1.94 23.40
N VAL A 177 3.27 -3.13 22.94
CA VAL A 177 2.84 -4.39 23.57
C VAL A 177 3.81 -4.73 24.67
N PRO A 178 3.39 -4.65 25.95
CA PRO A 178 4.27 -4.97 27.06
C PRO A 178 4.53 -6.48 27.12
N TYR A 179 5.78 -6.83 27.29
CA TYR A 179 6.18 -8.21 27.48
C TYR A 179 7.24 -8.35 28.58
N THR A 180 7.41 -9.55 29.08
CA THR A 180 8.44 -9.91 30.06
C THR A 180 9.21 -11.11 29.54
N VAL A 181 10.53 -11.02 29.52
CA VAL A 181 11.40 -12.17 29.22
C VAL A 181 11.36 -13.12 30.44
N ILE A 182 10.90 -14.35 30.22
CA ILE A 182 10.73 -15.37 31.25
C ILE A 182 11.66 -16.58 31.07
N GLY A 183 12.42 -16.61 29.99
CA GLY A 183 13.39 -17.66 29.68
C GLY A 183 14.23 -17.29 28.46
N ASP A 184 15.08 -18.20 28.00
CA ASP A 184 15.86 -18.02 26.80
C ASP A 184 14.91 -17.97 25.58
N HIS A 185 14.89 -16.86 24.87
CA HIS A 185 13.94 -16.56 23.78
C HIS A 185 12.47 -16.84 24.12
N LEU A 186 12.11 -16.88 25.41
CA LEU A 186 10.74 -17.08 25.86
C LEU A 186 10.22 -15.80 26.50
N ILE A 187 9.15 -15.25 25.94
CA ILE A 187 8.49 -14.05 26.43
C ILE A 187 7.07 -14.35 26.91
N ARG A 188 6.63 -13.60 27.93
CA ARG A 188 5.23 -13.53 28.35
C ARG A 188 4.65 -12.20 27.96
N VAL A 189 3.55 -12.25 27.21
CA VAL A 189 2.81 -11.08 26.74
C VAL A 189 1.51 -10.97 27.54
N ARG A 190 1.16 -9.75 27.95
CA ARG A 190 -0.13 -9.46 28.56
C ARG A 190 -1.09 -8.90 27.52
N ALA A 191 -2.16 -9.63 27.25
CA ALA A 191 -3.16 -9.20 26.28
C ALA A 191 -4.04 -8.06 26.84
N PRO A 192 -4.38 -7.05 26.05
CA PRO A 192 -5.37 -6.04 26.39
C PRO A 192 -6.75 -6.65 26.71
N GLU A 193 -7.57 -5.93 27.48
CA GLU A 193 -8.88 -6.44 27.95
C GLU A 193 -9.85 -6.79 26.82
N HIS A 194 -9.79 -6.06 25.71
CA HIS A 194 -10.67 -6.27 24.56
C HIS A 194 -10.27 -7.45 23.67
N CYS A 195 -9.09 -8.06 23.88
CA CYS A 195 -8.65 -9.19 23.07
C CYS A 195 -9.28 -10.51 23.53
N ASP A 196 -9.80 -11.30 22.59
CA ASP A 196 -10.33 -12.64 22.86
C ASP A 196 -9.23 -13.69 22.78
N LEU A 197 -8.60 -13.95 23.94
CA LEU A 197 -7.58 -15.00 24.08
C LEU A 197 -8.10 -16.42 23.88
N SER A 198 -9.43 -16.66 23.91
CA SER A 198 -9.98 -18.01 23.75
C SER A 198 -9.71 -18.59 22.37
N ARG A 199 -9.43 -17.75 21.39
CA ARG A 199 -9.10 -18.14 20.01
C ARG A 199 -7.63 -18.48 19.82
N LEU A 200 -6.75 -18.04 20.73
CA LEU A 200 -5.32 -18.32 20.67
C LEU A 200 -5.02 -19.75 21.08
N LYS A 201 -4.25 -20.46 20.27
CA LYS A 201 -3.88 -21.86 20.51
C LYS A 201 -2.37 -22.02 20.60
N ILE A 202 -1.93 -22.98 21.38
CA ILE A 202 -0.53 -23.41 21.39
C ILE A 202 -0.13 -23.84 20.00
N GLY A 203 1.01 -23.36 19.51
CA GLY A 203 1.51 -23.60 18.17
C GLY A 203 1.16 -22.51 17.15
N HIS A 204 0.18 -21.63 17.44
CA HIS A 204 -0.04 -20.44 16.57
C HIS A 204 1.24 -19.62 16.52
N LYS A 205 1.55 -19.11 15.36
CA LYS A 205 2.67 -18.19 15.20
C LYS A 205 2.23 -16.76 15.41
N VAL A 206 3.11 -15.98 15.96
CA VAL A 206 2.91 -14.58 16.33
C VAL A 206 4.04 -13.76 15.76
N LEU A 207 3.73 -12.60 15.24
CA LEU A 207 4.69 -11.63 14.76
C LEU A 207 4.62 -10.37 15.64
N TYR A 208 5.76 -9.79 15.96
CA TYR A 208 5.86 -8.49 16.62
C TYR A 208 6.77 -7.58 15.80
N ARG A 209 6.27 -6.40 15.43
CA ARG A 209 7.08 -5.38 14.77
C ARG A 209 7.84 -4.56 15.80
N TYR A 210 9.12 -4.36 15.58
CA TYR A 210 9.92 -3.46 16.41
C TYR A 210 9.61 -1.99 16.09
N ILE A 211 9.28 -1.70 14.85
CA ILE A 211 8.84 -0.40 14.35
C ILE A 211 7.84 -0.60 13.22
N ILE A 212 6.98 0.38 12.96
CA ILE A 212 6.01 0.31 11.86
C ILE A 212 6.46 1.13 10.68
N TYR A 213 6.85 2.36 10.92
CA TYR A 213 7.35 3.28 9.92
C TYR A 213 8.78 3.68 10.28
N GLY A 214 9.73 2.95 9.74
CA GLY A 214 11.15 3.26 9.81
C GLY A 214 11.68 3.78 8.47
N ASN A 215 12.83 3.29 8.05
CA ASN A 215 13.51 3.74 6.85
C ASN A 215 12.87 3.19 5.58
N THR A 216 12.59 4.07 4.62
CA THR A 216 12.20 3.73 3.26
C THR A 216 13.47 3.59 2.40
N LEU A 217 13.52 2.59 1.51
CA LEU A 217 14.71 2.37 0.69
C LEU A 217 14.83 3.40 -0.45
N PHE A 218 13.74 3.65 -1.17
CA PHE A 218 13.72 4.61 -2.27
C PHE A 218 12.62 5.66 -2.08
N GLY A 219 12.99 6.93 -2.00
CA GLY A 219 12.06 8.07 -1.97
C GLY A 219 12.23 8.96 -3.18
N PHE A 220 11.13 9.25 -3.92
CA PHE A 220 11.14 10.07 -5.12
C PHE A 220 10.19 11.26 -4.99
N SER A 221 10.62 12.43 -5.47
CA SER A 221 9.81 13.64 -5.56
C SER A 221 10.18 14.46 -6.79
N GLY A 222 9.21 14.88 -7.60
CA GLY A 222 9.46 15.70 -8.79
C GLY A 222 10.32 15.00 -9.87
N CYS A 223 10.32 13.67 -9.91
CA CYS A 223 11.16 12.88 -10.82
C CYS A 223 10.39 12.41 -12.04
N ARG A 224 11.06 12.28 -13.18
CA ARG A 224 10.46 11.80 -14.44
C ARG A 224 11.28 10.67 -15.06
N ASN A 225 10.55 9.70 -15.64
CA ASN A 225 11.14 8.56 -16.35
C ASN A 225 12.13 7.78 -15.48
N VAL A 226 11.65 7.19 -14.40
CA VAL A 226 12.46 6.42 -13.46
C VAL A 226 12.19 4.93 -13.64
N THR A 227 13.25 4.14 -13.71
CA THR A 227 13.18 2.69 -13.77
C THR A 227 13.90 2.07 -12.57
N LEU A 228 13.22 1.14 -11.90
CA LEU A 228 13.81 0.26 -10.89
C LEU A 228 13.70 -1.17 -11.42
N SER A 229 14.84 -1.83 -11.69
CA SER A 229 14.83 -3.17 -12.27
C SER A 229 15.76 -4.12 -11.55
N HIS A 230 15.33 -5.39 -11.40
CA HIS A 230 16.10 -6.42 -10.73
C HIS A 230 16.58 -5.98 -9.33
N ILE A 231 15.64 -5.48 -8.54
CA ILE A 231 15.88 -5.08 -7.14
C ILE A 231 15.31 -6.18 -6.24
N GLU A 232 16.12 -6.68 -5.32
CA GLU A 232 15.70 -7.65 -4.30
C GLU A 232 15.79 -6.99 -2.92
N ILE A 233 14.65 -6.72 -2.28
CA ILE A 233 14.57 -6.17 -0.92
C ILE A 233 14.28 -7.32 0.04
N GLU A 234 15.27 -7.67 0.87
CA GLU A 234 15.16 -8.72 1.86
C GLU A 234 14.54 -8.26 3.18
N ARG A 235 14.80 -7.00 3.54
CA ARG A 235 14.23 -6.35 4.72
C ARG A 235 14.16 -4.85 4.52
N CYS A 236 13.00 -4.27 4.88
CA CYS A 236 12.77 -2.83 4.89
C CYS A 236 11.93 -2.45 6.10
N ALA A 237 12.41 -1.50 6.89
CA ALA A 237 11.76 -1.10 8.15
C ALA A 237 10.47 -0.27 7.93
N SER A 238 10.17 0.11 6.71
CA SER A 238 8.97 0.84 6.32
C SER A 238 8.50 0.36 4.95
N MET A 239 8.63 1.19 3.92
CA MET A 239 8.17 0.96 2.55
C MET A 239 9.36 0.72 1.62
N GLY A 240 9.21 -0.17 0.63
CA GLY A 240 10.27 -0.43 -0.35
C GLY A 240 10.54 0.79 -1.23
N ALA A 241 9.48 1.44 -1.72
CA ALA A 241 9.57 2.68 -2.49
C ALA A 241 8.40 3.62 -2.16
N VAL A 242 8.69 4.92 -2.08
CA VAL A 242 7.68 5.99 -1.93
C VAL A 242 7.84 6.99 -3.08
N ILE A 243 6.75 7.24 -3.78
CA ILE A 243 6.69 8.20 -4.88
C ILE A 243 5.76 9.34 -4.46
N GLN A 244 6.32 10.53 -4.31
CA GLN A 244 5.62 11.75 -3.91
C GLN A 244 5.05 12.50 -5.14
N PRO A 245 4.15 13.47 -4.94
CA PRO A 245 3.56 14.23 -6.04
C PRO A 245 4.59 14.85 -6.99
N ARG A 246 4.16 15.11 -8.23
CA ARG A 246 4.98 15.66 -9.33
C ARG A 246 6.01 14.69 -9.90
N CYS A 247 5.87 13.41 -9.61
CA CYS A 247 6.55 12.38 -10.36
C CYS A 247 5.77 11.97 -11.60
N GLU A 248 6.49 11.52 -12.64
CA GLU A 248 5.92 11.12 -13.93
C GLU A 248 6.66 9.90 -14.51
N ASN A 249 5.93 8.93 -15.02
CA ASN A 249 6.44 7.74 -15.70
C ASN A 249 7.41 6.91 -14.85
N PHE A 250 6.89 5.92 -14.14
CA PHE A 250 7.68 4.97 -13.37
C PHE A 250 7.54 3.56 -13.91
N THR A 251 8.65 2.84 -13.93
CA THR A 251 8.71 1.42 -14.30
C THR A 251 9.39 0.62 -13.19
N PHE A 252 8.73 -0.43 -12.74
CA PHE A 252 9.28 -1.45 -11.85
C PHE A 252 9.32 -2.77 -12.61
N GLU A 253 10.49 -3.35 -12.79
CA GLU A 253 10.68 -4.64 -13.46
C GLU A 253 11.48 -5.58 -12.56
N ALA A 254 10.93 -6.75 -12.24
CA ALA A 254 11.53 -7.66 -11.28
C ALA A 254 11.95 -6.97 -9.97
N PHE A 255 11.06 -6.11 -9.45
CA PHE A 255 11.22 -5.45 -8.16
C PHE A 255 10.57 -6.32 -7.10
N ASN A 256 11.41 -6.94 -6.27
CA ASN A 256 10.99 -7.97 -5.34
C ASN A 256 11.19 -7.54 -3.90
N ILE A 257 10.21 -7.84 -3.06
CA ILE A 257 10.29 -7.66 -1.60
C ILE A 257 9.91 -8.98 -0.96
N ARG A 258 10.89 -9.67 -0.37
CA ARG A 258 10.68 -10.94 0.30
C ARG A 258 11.83 -11.26 1.25
N SER A 259 11.52 -11.92 2.34
CA SER A 259 12.56 -12.43 3.26
C SER A 259 13.45 -13.48 2.57
N PRO A 260 14.74 -13.58 2.94
CA PRO A 260 15.62 -14.61 2.42
C PRO A 260 15.06 -16.00 2.69
N LYS A 261 15.31 -16.92 1.75
CA LYS A 261 14.85 -18.31 1.89
C LYS A 261 15.43 -18.94 3.16
N GLY A 262 14.54 -19.51 3.99
CA GLY A 262 14.91 -20.12 5.26
C GLY A 262 15.04 -19.13 6.42
N SER A 263 14.76 -17.86 6.21
CA SER A 263 14.60 -16.89 7.30
C SER A 263 13.36 -17.22 8.15
N ALA A 264 13.46 -17.00 9.45
CA ALA A 264 12.30 -17.04 10.34
C ALA A 264 11.46 -15.76 10.28
N ALA A 265 11.91 -14.72 9.56
CA ALA A 265 11.19 -13.48 9.39
C ALA A 265 9.93 -13.69 8.54
N LEU A 266 8.80 -13.26 9.07
CA LEU A 266 7.49 -13.32 8.41
C LEU A 266 7.24 -12.09 7.55
N TYR A 267 7.84 -10.95 7.93
CA TYR A 267 7.79 -9.72 7.12
C TYR A 267 9.13 -9.39 6.51
N ALA A 268 9.08 -9.01 5.24
CA ALA A 268 10.16 -8.38 4.49
C ALA A 268 10.06 -6.85 4.51
N ALA A 269 8.84 -6.29 4.63
CA ALA A 269 8.62 -4.87 4.86
C ALA A 269 7.55 -4.65 5.93
N ASN A 270 7.73 -3.63 6.78
CA ASN A 270 6.80 -3.33 7.86
C ASN A 270 5.58 -2.49 7.41
N ALA A 271 5.61 -1.94 6.20
CA ALA A 271 4.52 -1.19 5.59
C ALA A 271 4.37 -1.60 4.12
N ASP A 272 3.99 -0.66 3.23
CA ASP A 272 3.74 -0.96 1.82
C ASP A 272 4.99 -1.44 1.07
N GLY A 273 4.78 -2.24 0.05
CA GLY A 273 5.82 -2.53 -0.93
C GLY A 273 6.18 -1.26 -1.71
N ILE A 274 5.18 -0.67 -2.36
CA ILE A 274 5.31 0.58 -3.12
C ILE A 274 4.12 1.48 -2.78
N HIS A 275 4.40 2.71 -2.35
CA HIS A 275 3.40 3.73 -2.04
C HIS A 275 3.54 4.94 -2.96
N ILE A 276 2.47 5.29 -3.68
CA ILE A 276 2.47 6.32 -4.71
C ILE A 276 1.41 7.36 -4.43
N VAL A 277 1.84 8.59 -4.19
CA VAL A 277 0.95 9.74 -3.98
C VAL A 277 1.10 10.71 -5.15
N GLY A 278 0.12 10.75 -6.05
CA GLY A 278 0.08 11.76 -7.11
C GLY A 278 1.10 11.54 -8.24
N LEU A 279 1.00 10.41 -8.93
CA LEU A 279 1.79 10.11 -10.12
C LEU A 279 1.05 10.55 -11.39
N SER A 280 1.78 11.15 -12.32
CA SER A 280 1.34 11.44 -13.68
C SER A 280 1.91 10.47 -14.73
N GLY A 281 1.39 10.51 -15.94
CA GLY A 281 1.86 9.68 -17.05
C GLY A 281 1.53 8.20 -16.86
N LYS A 282 2.53 7.36 -16.62
CA LYS A 282 2.40 5.90 -16.58
C LYS A 282 3.06 5.27 -15.36
N LEU A 283 2.40 4.27 -14.78
CA LEU A 283 3.01 3.26 -13.91
C LEU A 283 3.03 1.93 -14.65
N VAL A 284 4.20 1.34 -14.82
CA VAL A 284 4.36 -0.02 -15.35
C VAL A 284 5.04 -0.88 -14.30
N MET A 285 4.42 -2.00 -13.95
CA MET A 285 5.01 -3.00 -13.06
C MET A 285 4.98 -4.34 -13.78
N LYS A 286 6.14 -4.98 -13.90
CA LYS A 286 6.30 -6.24 -14.59
C LYS A 286 7.17 -7.21 -13.81
N ASP A 287 6.72 -8.46 -13.71
CA ASP A 287 7.44 -9.54 -13.05
C ASP A 287 7.85 -9.20 -11.59
N CYS A 288 7.06 -8.36 -10.89
CA CYS A 288 7.32 -7.96 -9.50
C CYS A 288 6.77 -8.98 -8.51
N PHE A 289 7.49 -9.17 -7.39
CA PHE A 289 7.11 -10.16 -6.38
C PHE A 289 7.16 -9.58 -4.98
N PHE A 290 6.06 -9.72 -4.23
CA PHE A 290 5.89 -9.21 -2.87
C PHE A 290 5.47 -10.34 -1.94
N ASP A 291 6.21 -10.57 -0.85
CA ASP A 291 5.90 -11.61 0.13
C ASP A 291 6.21 -11.15 1.56
N GLY A 292 5.20 -11.20 2.43
CA GLY A 292 5.34 -10.81 3.82
C GLY A 292 5.43 -9.30 4.03
N LEU A 293 4.33 -8.58 3.78
CA LEU A 293 4.25 -7.14 3.96
C LEU A 293 3.30 -6.76 5.10
N GLY A 294 3.70 -5.75 5.86
CA GLY A 294 2.89 -5.19 6.94
C GLY A 294 1.74 -4.29 6.47
N ASP A 295 1.71 -3.90 5.20
CA ASP A 295 0.63 -3.17 4.55
C ASP A 295 0.51 -3.57 3.06
N ASP A 296 0.02 -2.73 2.16
CA ASP A 296 -0.29 -3.08 0.77
C ASP A 296 0.98 -3.41 -0.06
N ALA A 297 0.85 -4.30 -1.04
CA ALA A 297 1.96 -4.51 -1.98
C ALA A 297 2.15 -3.30 -2.91
N LEU A 298 1.05 -2.72 -3.36
CA LEU A 298 1.01 -1.45 -4.08
C LEU A 298 -0.16 -0.62 -3.57
N ASN A 299 0.11 0.62 -3.17
CA ASN A 299 -0.89 1.65 -2.97
C ASN A 299 -0.63 2.79 -3.96
N ILE A 300 -1.58 3.08 -4.84
CA ILE A 300 -1.53 4.24 -5.75
C ILE A 300 -2.79 5.08 -5.64
N HIS A 301 -2.60 6.35 -5.31
CA HIS A 301 -3.68 7.32 -5.15
C HIS A 301 -3.21 8.75 -5.42
N SER A 302 -4.15 9.69 -5.48
CA SER A 302 -3.90 11.13 -5.38
C SER A 302 -4.32 11.64 -4.00
N GLN A 303 -3.75 12.73 -3.54
CA GLN A 303 -4.24 13.41 -2.35
C GLN A 303 -5.57 14.11 -2.65
N ALA A 304 -6.61 13.78 -1.90
CA ALA A 304 -7.86 14.52 -1.94
C ALA A 304 -7.73 15.87 -1.24
N GLY A 305 -8.50 16.83 -1.71
CA GLY A 305 -8.78 18.08 -1.01
C GLY A 305 -10.27 18.23 -0.74
N GLU A 306 -10.61 19.20 0.09
CA GLU A 306 -11.97 19.64 0.38
C GLU A 306 -12.06 21.15 0.12
N ILE A 307 -13.18 21.61 -0.43
CA ILE A 307 -13.46 23.04 -0.57
C ILE A 307 -13.85 23.61 0.78
N ALA A 308 -13.05 24.50 1.34
CA ALA A 308 -13.42 25.26 2.53
C ALA A 308 -14.26 26.50 2.19
N SER A 309 -13.95 27.19 1.09
CA SER A 309 -14.71 28.33 0.61
C SER A 309 -14.48 28.61 -0.87
N VAL A 310 -15.45 29.25 -1.54
CA VAL A 310 -15.39 29.68 -2.94
C VAL A 310 -15.80 31.14 -3.06
N ASP A 311 -14.93 31.98 -3.63
CA ASP A 311 -15.26 33.34 -4.08
C ASP A 311 -15.23 33.35 -5.61
N ARG A 312 -16.42 33.21 -6.22
CA ARG A 312 -16.53 33.12 -7.69
C ARG A 312 -16.23 34.44 -8.39
N GLU A 313 -16.50 35.58 -7.75
CA GLU A 313 -16.25 36.89 -8.36
C GLU A 313 -14.74 37.13 -8.51
N LYS A 314 -13.97 36.68 -7.52
CA LYS A 314 -12.50 36.79 -7.55
C LYS A 314 -11.80 35.58 -8.16
N GLY A 315 -12.52 34.50 -8.45
CA GLY A 315 -11.93 33.26 -8.92
C GLY A 315 -11.02 32.60 -7.87
N VAL A 316 -11.38 32.69 -6.57
CA VAL A 316 -10.54 32.15 -5.49
C VAL A 316 -11.24 30.99 -4.79
N ILE A 317 -10.53 29.90 -4.63
CA ILE A 317 -10.99 28.71 -3.90
C ILE A 317 -10.00 28.41 -2.79
N ARG A 318 -10.49 28.27 -1.57
CA ARG A 318 -9.69 27.77 -0.43
C ARG A 318 -9.90 26.27 -0.31
N CYS A 319 -8.79 25.53 -0.41
CA CYS A 319 -8.73 24.09 -0.39
C CYS A 319 -7.99 23.63 0.89
N ILE A 320 -8.51 22.61 1.54
CA ILE A 320 -7.98 22.05 2.78
C ILE A 320 -8.00 20.52 2.70
N TYR A 321 -7.36 19.86 3.66
CA TYR A 321 -7.74 18.54 4.12
C TYR A 321 -7.94 18.58 5.63
N ARG A 322 -8.60 17.55 6.19
CA ARG A 322 -8.75 17.45 7.65
C ARG A 322 -7.82 16.37 8.18
N ASP A 323 -7.07 16.72 9.20
CA ASP A 323 -6.24 15.73 9.89
C ASP A 323 -7.12 14.77 10.72
N ARG A 324 -6.49 13.77 11.33
CA ARG A 324 -7.21 12.77 12.15
C ARG A 324 -7.94 13.35 13.36
N GLN A 325 -7.66 14.59 13.76
CA GLN A 325 -8.37 15.34 14.76
C GLN A 325 -9.42 16.28 14.16
N MET A 326 -9.75 16.10 12.88
CA MET A 326 -10.68 16.94 12.11
C MET A 326 -10.29 18.41 12.00
N ARG A 327 -9.02 18.75 12.24
CA ARG A 327 -8.51 20.11 12.09
C ARG A 327 -8.17 20.40 10.63
N GLU A 328 -8.55 21.58 10.17
CA GLU A 328 -8.20 22.05 8.83
C GLU A 328 -6.68 22.20 8.67
N GLN A 329 -6.15 21.60 7.63
CA GLN A 329 -4.77 21.68 7.24
C GLN A 329 -4.66 22.13 5.78
N PRO A 330 -3.62 22.89 5.41
CA PRO A 330 -3.37 23.21 4.01
C PRO A 330 -2.93 21.94 3.26
N LEU A 331 -3.36 21.82 2.01
CA LEU A 331 -2.87 20.77 1.12
C LEU A 331 -1.37 20.95 0.84
N SER A 332 -0.71 19.84 0.47
CA SER A 332 0.72 19.85 0.11
C SER A 332 1.06 20.97 -0.87
N PRO A 333 2.20 21.67 -0.72
CA PRO A 333 2.67 22.61 -1.72
C PRO A 333 2.81 22.03 -3.13
N LEU A 334 2.94 20.70 -3.23
CA LEU A 334 3.04 19.97 -4.50
C LEU A 334 1.68 19.50 -5.05
N TRP A 335 0.57 19.80 -4.34
CA TRP A 335 -0.77 19.31 -4.69
C TRP A 335 -1.30 19.88 -6.00
N ALA A 336 -1.02 21.12 -6.30
CA ALA A 336 -1.44 21.76 -7.55
C ALA A 336 -0.36 22.68 -8.13
N ASP A 337 -0.38 22.87 -9.43
CA ASP A 337 0.48 23.79 -10.15
C ASP A 337 -0.33 24.51 -11.24
N LYS A 338 0.22 25.59 -11.77
CA LYS A 338 -0.41 26.34 -12.85
C LYS A 338 -0.70 25.45 -14.05
N GLY A 339 -1.95 25.49 -14.53
CA GLY A 339 -2.42 24.71 -15.67
C GLY A 339 -3.05 23.37 -15.27
N ASP A 340 -2.93 22.93 -14.03
CA ASP A 340 -3.60 21.71 -13.57
C ASP A 340 -5.12 21.88 -13.62
N THR A 341 -5.82 20.80 -13.97
CA THR A 341 -7.27 20.71 -13.87
C THR A 341 -7.66 20.00 -12.60
N ILE A 342 -8.41 20.67 -11.75
CA ILE A 342 -8.95 20.12 -10.54
C ILE A 342 -10.39 19.71 -10.77
N CYS A 343 -10.69 18.44 -10.59
CA CYS A 343 -12.05 17.91 -10.60
C CYS A 343 -12.72 18.12 -9.25
N VAL A 344 -13.99 18.48 -9.28
CA VAL A 344 -14.83 18.70 -8.09
C VAL A 344 -15.90 17.62 -8.04
N TYR A 345 -15.98 16.93 -6.92
CA TYR A 345 -16.94 15.87 -6.64
C TYR A 345 -17.86 16.27 -5.50
N GLU A 346 -19.13 15.91 -5.60
CA GLU A 346 -20.07 16.13 -4.54
C GLU A 346 -19.74 15.30 -3.31
N HIS A 347 -19.76 15.92 -2.15
CA HIS A 347 -19.40 15.27 -0.89
C HIS A 347 -20.19 13.99 -0.61
N ASP A 348 -21.53 14.03 -0.79
CA ASP A 348 -22.42 12.94 -0.37
C ASP A 348 -22.51 11.80 -1.41
N THR A 349 -22.42 12.11 -2.69
CA THR A 349 -22.62 11.13 -3.77
C THR A 349 -21.32 10.73 -4.47
N PHE A 350 -20.28 11.52 -4.28
CA PHE A 350 -19.00 11.41 -4.98
C PHE A 350 -19.11 11.48 -6.52
N LEU A 351 -20.20 12.02 -7.04
CA LEU A 351 -20.36 12.31 -8.45
C LEU A 351 -19.62 13.58 -8.84
N LYS A 352 -19.04 13.58 -10.02
CA LYS A 352 -18.36 14.77 -10.55
C LYS A 352 -19.36 15.90 -10.78
N LYS A 353 -19.13 17.06 -10.15
CA LYS A 353 -19.94 18.30 -10.27
C LYS A 353 -19.38 19.27 -11.29
N GLY A 354 -18.09 19.16 -11.59
CA GLY A 354 -17.42 20.08 -12.49
C GLY A 354 -15.91 20.08 -12.31
N SER A 355 -15.27 21.15 -12.77
CA SER A 355 -13.82 21.33 -12.68
C SER A 355 -13.42 22.80 -12.75
N PHE A 356 -12.18 23.09 -12.43
CA PHE A 356 -11.56 24.39 -12.67
C PHE A 356 -10.08 24.22 -13.03
N VAL A 357 -9.49 25.23 -13.68
CA VAL A 357 -8.07 25.26 -14.02
C VAL A 357 -7.32 26.14 -13.03
N VAL A 358 -6.18 25.69 -12.56
CA VAL A 358 -5.32 26.41 -11.63
C VAL A 358 -4.50 27.47 -12.36
N GLU A 359 -4.66 28.74 -11.98
CA GLU A 359 -3.79 29.83 -12.44
C GLU A 359 -2.63 30.05 -11.48
N ARG A 360 -2.88 29.90 -10.19
CA ARG A 360 -1.89 29.95 -9.10
C ARG A 360 -2.37 29.13 -7.92
N TYR A 361 -1.44 28.44 -7.30
CA TYR A 361 -1.66 27.71 -6.06
C TYR A 361 -0.62 28.11 -5.02
N GLU A 362 -1.06 28.37 -3.80
CA GLU A 362 -0.20 28.68 -2.68
C GLU A 362 -0.90 28.37 -1.35
N ASN A 363 -0.33 27.48 -0.53
CA ASN A 363 -0.80 27.17 0.83
C ASN A 363 -2.31 26.86 0.91
N GLY A 364 -2.83 26.04 0.02
CA GLY A 364 -4.24 25.67 -0.02
C GLY A 364 -5.17 26.73 -0.65
N ILE A 365 -4.62 27.81 -1.20
CA ILE A 365 -5.40 28.84 -1.91
C ILE A 365 -5.13 28.70 -3.40
N VAL A 366 -6.20 28.51 -4.15
CA VAL A 366 -6.18 28.44 -5.62
C VAL A 366 -6.77 29.73 -6.18
N ALA A 367 -6.01 30.40 -7.06
CA ALA A 367 -6.63 31.30 -8.04
C ALA A 367 -7.01 30.45 -9.24
N ALA A 368 -8.30 30.42 -9.60
CA ALA A 368 -8.86 29.53 -10.60
C ALA A 368 -9.42 30.28 -11.79
N SER A 369 -9.25 29.70 -12.98
CA SER A 369 -9.95 30.07 -14.20
C SER A 369 -10.84 28.93 -14.68
N SER A 370 -11.69 29.20 -15.68
CA SER A 370 -12.52 28.19 -16.34
C SER A 370 -13.32 27.31 -15.35
N MET A 371 -13.96 27.94 -14.38
CA MET A 371 -14.78 27.23 -13.37
C MET A 371 -16.09 26.72 -13.97
N GLU A 372 -16.16 25.42 -14.23
CA GLU A 372 -17.33 24.71 -14.72
C GLU A 372 -18.06 24.01 -13.58
N GLY A 373 -19.37 24.20 -13.46
CA GLY A 373 -20.21 23.59 -12.42
C GLY A 373 -20.47 24.48 -11.20
N VAL A 374 -21.20 23.95 -10.24
CA VAL A 374 -21.56 24.64 -8.97
C VAL A 374 -20.84 23.98 -7.82
N PHE A 375 -19.96 24.70 -7.18
CA PHE A 375 -19.14 24.22 -6.06
C PHE A 375 -19.65 24.77 -4.74
N ALA A 376 -19.55 23.97 -3.70
CA ALA A 376 -19.93 24.30 -2.34
C ALA A 376 -18.81 23.91 -1.35
N PRO A 377 -18.75 24.54 -0.18
CA PRO A 377 -17.94 24.05 0.92
C PRO A 377 -18.26 22.59 1.22
N GLY A 378 -17.26 21.76 1.47
CA GLY A 378 -17.36 20.33 1.68
C GLY A 378 -17.20 19.49 0.39
N ASP A 379 -17.33 20.06 -0.80
CA ASP A 379 -17.07 19.30 -2.05
C ASP A 379 -15.62 18.83 -2.11
N ILE A 380 -15.43 17.62 -2.62
CA ILE A 380 -14.15 16.93 -2.69
C ILE A 380 -13.39 17.32 -3.96
N LEU A 381 -12.09 17.48 -3.84
CA LEU A 381 -11.20 17.90 -4.89
C LEU A 381 -10.19 16.79 -5.24
N ALA A 382 -9.98 16.58 -6.53
CA ALA A 382 -8.93 15.72 -7.06
C ALA A 382 -8.19 16.41 -8.20
N ASN A 383 -6.86 16.34 -8.17
CA ASN A 383 -6.04 16.84 -9.27
C ASN A 383 -5.97 15.79 -10.39
N GLU A 384 -6.53 16.12 -11.57
CA GLU A 384 -6.60 15.23 -12.72
C GLU A 384 -5.21 14.83 -13.25
N ALA A 385 -4.20 15.67 -13.05
CA ALA A 385 -2.83 15.38 -13.46
C ALA A 385 -2.21 14.15 -12.75
N PHE A 386 -2.78 13.74 -11.62
CA PHE A 386 -2.24 12.66 -10.77
C PHE A 386 -2.93 11.30 -10.97
N PHE A 387 -3.65 11.12 -12.05
CA PHE A 387 -4.22 9.82 -12.40
C PHE A 387 -3.40 9.17 -13.52
N ALA A 388 -2.25 8.60 -13.16
CA ALA A 388 -1.42 7.86 -14.10
C ALA A 388 -2.18 6.66 -14.68
N SER A 389 -1.91 6.30 -15.93
CA SER A 389 -2.29 4.98 -16.42
C SER A 389 -1.46 3.90 -15.72
N VAL A 390 -2.09 2.76 -15.39
CA VAL A 390 -1.44 1.69 -14.61
C VAL A 390 -1.45 0.40 -15.42
N HIS A 391 -0.30 -0.23 -15.56
CA HIS A 391 -0.18 -1.56 -16.14
C HIS A 391 0.57 -2.47 -15.17
N LEU A 392 -0.13 -3.47 -14.62
CA LEU A 392 0.45 -4.54 -13.82
C LEU A 392 0.43 -5.82 -14.65
N ASP A 393 1.58 -6.41 -14.93
CA ASP A 393 1.72 -7.65 -15.69
C ASP A 393 2.64 -8.64 -14.97
N HIS A 394 2.18 -9.88 -14.78
CA HIS A 394 2.91 -10.95 -14.09
C HIS A 394 3.40 -10.55 -12.67
N CYS A 395 2.65 -9.69 -11.97
CA CYS A 395 2.96 -9.33 -10.60
C CYS A 395 2.35 -10.33 -9.62
N GLU A 396 3.10 -10.70 -8.59
CA GLU A 396 2.62 -11.60 -7.55
C GLU A 396 2.73 -10.95 -6.16
N CYS A 397 1.65 -11.06 -5.37
CA CYS A 397 1.59 -10.63 -3.98
C CYS A 397 1.21 -11.79 -3.09
N ARG A 398 1.93 -12.00 -1.98
CA ARG A 398 1.65 -13.06 -1.00
C ARG A 398 1.75 -12.55 0.44
N ASN A 399 0.98 -13.19 1.32
CA ASN A 399 1.12 -13.04 2.78
C ASN A 399 1.14 -11.59 3.24
N THR A 400 0.22 -10.79 2.74
CA THR A 400 0.13 -9.38 3.07
C THR A 400 -0.92 -9.16 4.15
N ARG A 401 -0.56 -8.42 5.20
CA ARG A 401 -1.47 -8.09 6.28
C ARG A 401 -2.67 -7.27 5.82
N ALA A 402 -2.50 -6.46 4.80
CA ALA A 402 -3.55 -5.63 4.26
C ALA A 402 -4.00 -6.14 2.89
N ARG A 403 -3.95 -5.30 1.88
CA ARG A 403 -4.43 -5.61 0.53
C ARG A 403 -3.28 -6.04 -0.39
N GLY A 404 -3.61 -6.70 -1.48
CA GLY A 404 -2.62 -6.89 -2.55
C GLY A 404 -2.35 -5.56 -3.24
N PHE A 405 -3.31 -5.06 -4.00
CA PHE A 405 -3.19 -3.81 -4.74
C PHE A 405 -4.34 -2.86 -4.40
N LEU A 406 -4.03 -1.70 -3.82
CA LEU A 406 -4.95 -0.58 -3.64
C LEU A 406 -4.76 0.39 -4.81
N LEU A 407 -5.78 0.47 -5.67
CA LEU A 407 -5.66 1.15 -6.96
C LEU A 407 -6.70 2.27 -7.08
N GLN A 408 -6.22 3.50 -7.09
CA GLN A 408 -7.06 4.68 -7.24
C GLN A 408 -6.55 5.54 -8.38
N SER A 409 -6.74 5.06 -9.62
CA SER A 409 -6.28 5.73 -10.83
C SER A 409 -7.22 5.42 -12.01
N LYS A 410 -6.82 5.82 -13.22
CA LYS A 410 -7.59 5.66 -14.46
C LYS A 410 -6.79 4.90 -15.51
N ASN A 411 -7.50 4.32 -16.50
CA ASN A 411 -6.89 3.57 -17.61
C ASN A 411 -5.95 2.48 -17.10
N MET A 412 -6.49 1.57 -16.29
CA MET A 412 -5.74 0.53 -15.60
C MET A 412 -5.91 -0.82 -16.32
N LEU A 413 -4.79 -1.51 -16.55
CA LEU A 413 -4.74 -2.89 -17.02
C LEU A 413 -3.99 -3.73 -15.98
N ILE A 414 -4.66 -4.70 -15.39
CA ILE A 414 -4.11 -5.67 -14.46
C ILE A 414 -4.28 -7.04 -15.10
N GLU A 415 -3.17 -7.68 -15.47
CA GLU A 415 -3.23 -8.95 -16.17
C GLU A 415 -2.16 -9.94 -15.72
N ASN A 416 -2.46 -11.23 -15.84
CA ASN A 416 -1.56 -12.32 -15.49
C ASN A 416 -1.04 -12.27 -14.05
N CYS A 417 -1.70 -11.52 -13.16
CA CYS A 417 -1.25 -11.30 -11.79
C CYS A 417 -1.78 -12.39 -10.85
N ARG A 418 -1.06 -12.59 -9.75
CA ARG A 418 -1.47 -13.52 -8.70
C ARG A 418 -1.46 -12.86 -7.34
N VAL A 419 -2.58 -12.98 -6.60
CA VAL A 419 -2.69 -12.51 -5.22
C VAL A 419 -3.07 -13.68 -4.33
N TYR A 420 -2.27 -13.92 -3.28
CA TYR A 420 -2.42 -15.06 -2.40
C TYR A 420 -2.24 -14.66 -0.93
N GLY A 421 -3.21 -15.02 -0.07
CA GLY A 421 -3.05 -14.84 1.37
C GLY A 421 -3.05 -13.39 1.84
N THR A 422 -4.02 -12.58 1.39
CA THR A 422 -4.21 -11.22 1.89
C THR A 422 -5.36 -11.19 2.90
N SER A 423 -5.15 -10.53 4.04
CA SER A 423 -6.21 -10.44 5.04
C SER A 423 -7.37 -9.54 4.60
N LEU A 424 -7.12 -8.52 3.81
CA LEU A 424 -8.09 -7.66 3.14
C LEU A 424 -8.24 -8.07 1.65
N PRO A 425 -9.00 -7.36 0.82
CA PRO A 425 -9.14 -7.69 -0.60
C PRO A 425 -7.81 -7.81 -1.34
N GLY A 426 -7.74 -8.73 -2.29
CA GLY A 426 -6.59 -8.86 -3.19
C GLY A 426 -6.42 -7.62 -4.07
N ILE A 427 -7.54 -7.07 -4.58
CA ILE A 427 -7.57 -5.74 -5.22
C ILE A 427 -8.70 -4.94 -4.59
N ILE A 428 -8.42 -3.68 -4.27
CA ILE A 428 -9.44 -2.72 -3.89
C ILE A 428 -9.31 -1.43 -4.70
N ILE A 429 -10.44 -0.94 -5.19
CA ILE A 429 -10.61 0.36 -5.83
C ILE A 429 -11.63 1.12 -4.98
N SER A 430 -11.14 1.98 -4.11
CA SER A 430 -11.99 2.69 -3.15
C SER A 430 -11.33 3.98 -2.69
N PRO A 431 -11.83 5.16 -3.09
CA PRO A 431 -11.41 6.40 -2.50
C PRO A 431 -11.67 6.41 -0.97
N ASP A 432 -10.77 7.01 -0.23
CA ASP A 432 -10.95 7.32 1.19
C ASP A 432 -10.78 8.81 1.43
N VAL A 433 -11.88 9.52 1.38
CA VAL A 433 -11.89 10.97 1.54
C VAL A 433 -12.19 11.43 2.97
N ARG A 434 -12.26 10.51 3.92
CA ARG A 434 -12.63 10.81 5.32
C ARG A 434 -11.45 10.70 6.28
N VAL A 435 -10.61 9.70 6.09
CA VAL A 435 -9.52 9.38 7.03
C VAL A 435 -8.15 9.67 6.42
N TRP A 436 -7.89 9.12 5.24
CA TRP A 436 -6.59 9.20 4.60
C TRP A 436 -6.50 10.29 3.52
N TYR A 437 -7.63 10.83 3.09
CA TYR A 437 -7.71 11.79 1.98
C TYR A 437 -7.04 11.26 0.71
N GLU A 438 -7.31 10.01 0.43
CA GLU A 438 -6.90 9.33 -0.79
C GLU A 438 -8.02 9.37 -1.80
N VAL A 439 -7.76 9.81 -3.01
CA VAL A 439 -8.79 9.97 -4.03
C VAL A 439 -8.36 9.43 -5.38
N GLY A 440 -9.33 8.87 -6.09
CA GLY A 440 -9.20 8.41 -7.45
C GLY A 440 -10.45 7.64 -7.87
N PRO A 441 -11.53 8.33 -8.31
CA PRO A 441 -12.60 7.63 -9.02
C PRO A 441 -12.00 7.01 -10.28
N SER A 442 -12.20 5.69 -10.43
CA SER A 442 -11.52 4.95 -11.48
C SER A 442 -12.37 4.85 -12.73
N GLU A 443 -11.72 4.97 -13.88
CA GLU A 443 -12.31 4.85 -15.19
C GLU A 443 -11.45 3.94 -16.10
N ASN A 444 -12.11 3.14 -16.94
CA ASN A 444 -11.46 2.25 -17.91
C ASN A 444 -10.51 1.25 -17.23
N VAL A 445 -11.06 0.37 -16.42
CA VAL A 445 -10.33 -0.65 -15.66
C VAL A 445 -10.54 -2.01 -16.29
N VAL A 446 -9.45 -2.72 -16.56
CA VAL A 446 -9.47 -4.10 -17.04
C VAL A 446 -8.66 -4.96 -16.07
N ILE A 447 -9.30 -6.02 -15.51
CA ILE A 447 -8.66 -7.03 -14.68
C ILE A 447 -8.87 -8.38 -15.36
N ARG A 448 -7.81 -9.01 -15.86
CA ARG A 448 -7.94 -10.24 -16.62
C ARG A 448 -6.83 -11.25 -16.37
N ASP A 449 -7.17 -12.52 -16.60
CA ASP A 449 -6.21 -13.63 -16.52
C ASP A 449 -5.47 -13.70 -15.17
N CYS A 450 -6.11 -13.18 -14.09
CA CYS A 450 -5.55 -13.12 -12.75
C CYS A 450 -6.05 -14.26 -11.86
N VAL A 451 -5.25 -14.60 -10.84
CA VAL A 451 -5.61 -15.59 -9.83
C VAL A 451 -5.64 -14.94 -8.44
N PHE A 452 -6.79 -15.04 -7.77
CA PHE A 452 -6.98 -14.60 -6.39
C PHE A 452 -7.22 -15.83 -5.53
N GLU A 453 -6.41 -16.03 -4.51
CA GLU A 453 -6.51 -17.19 -3.64
C GLU A 453 -6.28 -16.82 -2.18
N LYS A 454 -7.16 -17.31 -1.29
CA LYS A 454 -7.09 -17.02 0.15
C LYS A 454 -7.01 -15.52 0.47
N CYS A 455 -7.84 -14.70 -0.19
CA CYS A 455 -7.94 -13.27 0.04
C CYS A 455 -9.17 -12.93 0.87
N ALA A 456 -9.19 -11.73 1.46
CA ALA A 456 -10.34 -11.14 2.14
C ALA A 456 -10.91 -12.04 3.24
N PHE A 457 -10.05 -12.57 4.10
CA PHE A 457 -10.50 -13.47 5.17
C PHE A 457 -10.86 -12.77 6.48
N ILE A 458 -10.60 -11.45 6.61
CA ILE A 458 -11.06 -10.68 7.75
C ILE A 458 -12.56 -10.36 7.62
N PRO A 459 -13.39 -10.65 8.61
CA PRO A 459 -14.78 -10.22 8.63
C PRO A 459 -14.87 -8.73 8.96
N SER A 460 -14.48 -7.87 8.04
CA SER A 460 -14.64 -6.42 8.18
C SER A 460 -15.53 -5.86 7.07
N GLY A 461 -16.08 -4.67 7.26
CA GLY A 461 -16.83 -3.98 6.22
C GLY A 461 -16.03 -3.69 4.95
N ALA A 462 -14.69 -3.83 4.99
CA ALA A 462 -13.82 -3.74 3.83
C ALA A 462 -13.71 -5.06 3.06
N CYS A 463 -13.93 -6.22 3.71
CA CYS A 463 -13.82 -7.55 3.12
C CYS A 463 -15.14 -8.01 2.50
N LEU A 464 -15.51 -7.41 1.39
CA LEU A 464 -16.72 -7.74 0.64
C LEU A 464 -16.46 -8.72 -0.52
N GLY A 465 -15.19 -8.98 -0.83
CA GLY A 465 -14.75 -9.87 -1.90
C GLY A 465 -13.24 -9.85 -2.08
N ALA A 466 -12.72 -10.74 -2.92
CA ALA A 466 -11.31 -10.72 -3.30
C ALA A 466 -10.97 -9.50 -4.20
N VAL A 467 -11.92 -9.07 -5.01
CA VAL A 467 -11.87 -7.80 -5.74
C VAL A 467 -13.04 -6.93 -5.31
N VAL A 468 -12.74 -5.73 -4.80
CA VAL A 468 -13.74 -4.79 -4.29
C VAL A 468 -13.60 -3.46 -5.02
N VAL A 469 -14.70 -2.98 -5.59
CA VAL A 469 -14.82 -1.64 -6.16
C VAL A 469 -15.95 -0.92 -5.44
N LYS A 470 -15.63 0.16 -4.75
CA LYS A 470 -16.61 0.95 -3.99
C LYS A 470 -16.21 2.42 -3.90
N SER A 471 -17.15 3.29 -3.59
CA SER A 471 -16.91 4.73 -3.66
C SER A 471 -16.33 5.36 -2.40
N CYS A 472 -16.45 4.74 -1.25
CA CYS A 472 -15.88 5.23 0.00
C CYS A 472 -15.73 4.11 1.03
N HIS A 473 -14.85 4.32 2.01
CA HIS A 473 -14.47 3.28 2.95
C HIS A 473 -15.61 2.89 3.92
N ASP A 474 -16.37 3.84 4.44
CA ASP A 474 -17.19 3.62 5.65
C ASP A 474 -18.69 3.78 5.47
N VAL A 475 -19.15 4.15 4.30
CA VAL A 475 -20.58 4.30 4.05
C VAL A 475 -21.06 3.11 3.24
N GLY A 476 -22.14 2.50 3.67
CA GLY A 476 -22.74 1.40 2.93
C GLY A 476 -22.90 1.78 1.46
N ALA A 477 -22.46 0.89 0.58
CA ALA A 477 -22.49 1.09 -0.87
C ALA A 477 -23.86 1.52 -1.40
N GLU A 478 -24.89 1.31 -0.62
CA GLU A 478 -26.29 1.65 -0.88
C GLU A 478 -26.56 3.15 -1.04
N ASN A 479 -25.63 3.99 -0.58
CA ASN A 479 -25.80 5.45 -0.59
C ASN A 479 -25.14 6.14 -1.81
N TYR A 480 -24.36 5.43 -2.60
CA TYR A 480 -23.66 6.00 -3.74
C TYR A 480 -24.31 5.56 -5.06
N PRO A 481 -24.75 6.51 -5.92
CA PRO A 481 -25.33 6.17 -7.22
C PRO A 481 -24.29 5.61 -8.18
N ALA A 482 -24.74 4.96 -9.24
CA ALA A 482 -23.87 4.56 -10.36
C ALA A 482 -23.21 5.81 -11.00
N GLY A 483 -21.97 5.64 -11.47
CA GLY A 483 -21.24 6.68 -12.20
C GLY A 483 -20.09 7.33 -11.43
N VAL A 484 -19.82 6.91 -10.17
CA VAL A 484 -18.59 7.24 -9.47
C VAL A 484 -17.41 6.60 -10.17
N HIS A 485 -17.46 5.28 -10.38
CA HIS A 485 -16.52 4.56 -11.23
C HIS A 485 -17.16 4.27 -12.59
N LYS A 486 -16.32 4.09 -13.64
CA LYS A 486 -16.81 3.87 -14.99
C LYS A 486 -16.00 2.84 -15.77
N ASN A 487 -16.70 2.07 -16.61
CA ASN A 487 -16.10 1.14 -17.56
C ASN A 487 -15.15 0.13 -16.90
N LEU A 488 -15.69 -0.72 -16.03
CA LEU A 488 -14.96 -1.82 -15.40
C LEU A 488 -15.22 -3.12 -16.17
N ARG A 489 -14.14 -3.83 -16.53
CA ARG A 489 -14.18 -5.14 -17.16
C ARG A 489 -13.33 -6.14 -16.36
N MET A 490 -13.90 -7.28 -16.02
CA MET A 490 -13.18 -8.40 -15.40
C MET A 490 -13.44 -9.67 -16.19
N GLU A 491 -12.36 -10.31 -16.66
CA GLU A 491 -12.51 -11.48 -17.52
C GLU A 491 -11.44 -12.55 -17.28
N ARG A 492 -11.84 -13.81 -17.36
CA ARG A 492 -10.99 -14.99 -17.21
C ARG A 492 -10.16 -15.01 -15.92
N ASN A 493 -10.70 -14.41 -14.85
CA ASN A 493 -10.06 -14.46 -13.55
C ASN A 493 -10.50 -15.71 -12.79
N THR A 494 -9.61 -16.21 -11.93
CA THR A 494 -9.91 -17.35 -11.06
C THR A 494 -9.87 -16.91 -9.60
N PHE A 495 -10.95 -17.21 -8.87
CA PHE A 495 -11.11 -16.95 -7.44
C PHE A 495 -11.15 -18.29 -6.70
N ARG A 496 -10.29 -18.48 -5.68
CA ARG A 496 -10.19 -19.73 -4.92
C ARG A 496 -10.11 -19.47 -3.42
N ASN A 497 -10.88 -20.23 -2.65
CA ASN A 497 -10.80 -20.22 -1.20
C ASN A 497 -10.87 -18.78 -0.63
N ILE A 498 -11.83 -17.99 -1.07
CA ILE A 498 -11.98 -16.60 -0.65
C ILE A 498 -12.80 -16.55 0.63
N GLY A 499 -12.34 -15.81 1.64
CA GLY A 499 -13.02 -15.66 2.93
C GLY A 499 -14.31 -14.84 2.89
N ALA A 500 -14.57 -14.15 1.76
CA ALA A 500 -15.81 -13.43 1.44
C ALA A 500 -16.31 -13.85 0.05
N GLY A 501 -17.17 -13.11 -0.60
CA GLY A 501 -17.49 -13.31 -2.02
C GLY A 501 -16.29 -13.04 -2.93
N GLY A 502 -16.33 -13.48 -4.20
CA GLY A 502 -15.23 -13.25 -5.14
C GLY A 502 -15.14 -11.80 -5.58
N ILE A 503 -16.26 -11.22 -6.03
CA ILE A 503 -16.33 -9.87 -6.62
C ILE A 503 -17.43 -9.05 -5.93
N TYR A 504 -17.08 -7.86 -5.50
CA TYR A 504 -18.03 -6.85 -5.04
C TYR A 504 -17.80 -5.54 -5.79
N ILE A 505 -18.83 -5.04 -6.47
CA ILE A 505 -18.76 -3.79 -7.22
C ILE A 505 -19.94 -2.91 -6.82
N SER A 506 -19.66 -1.64 -6.51
CA SER A 506 -20.70 -0.66 -6.27
C SER A 506 -20.45 0.65 -7.01
N ALA A 507 -21.49 1.49 -7.12
CA ALA A 507 -21.43 2.85 -7.65
C ALA A 507 -20.78 2.98 -9.03
N THR A 508 -20.84 1.94 -9.85
CA THR A 508 -20.13 1.85 -11.14
C THR A 508 -21.10 1.86 -12.31
N ASP A 509 -20.77 2.67 -13.33
CA ASP A 509 -21.45 2.68 -14.61
C ASP A 509 -20.62 1.96 -15.67
N GLY A 510 -21.21 0.96 -16.34
CA GLY A 510 -20.52 0.11 -17.31
C GLY A 510 -19.70 -1.01 -16.64
N VAL A 511 -20.36 -2.08 -16.21
CA VAL A 511 -19.70 -3.26 -15.60
C VAL A 511 -19.82 -4.46 -16.51
N LYS A 512 -18.68 -5.08 -16.85
CA LYS A 512 -18.60 -6.27 -17.70
C LYS A 512 -17.82 -7.38 -17.03
N LEU A 513 -18.49 -8.51 -16.73
CA LEU A 513 -17.90 -9.67 -16.06
C LEU A 513 -18.07 -10.90 -16.94
N TYR A 514 -16.97 -11.44 -17.47
CA TYR A 514 -16.98 -12.56 -18.41
C TYR A 514 -16.03 -13.67 -18.00
N ASP A 515 -16.44 -14.91 -18.16
CA ASP A 515 -15.59 -16.11 -18.02
C ASP A 515 -14.80 -16.20 -16.69
N ASN A 516 -15.30 -15.59 -15.60
CA ASN A 516 -14.64 -15.68 -14.31
C ASN A 516 -15.03 -17.00 -13.61
N LEU A 517 -14.05 -17.66 -12.99
CA LEU A 517 -14.20 -18.95 -12.31
C LEU A 517 -14.09 -18.79 -10.79
N PHE A 518 -15.10 -19.27 -10.07
CA PHE A 518 -15.17 -19.22 -8.60
C PHE A 518 -15.10 -20.64 -8.01
N ARG A 519 -14.17 -20.85 -7.05
CA ARG A 519 -14.00 -22.13 -6.34
C ARG A 519 -13.91 -21.87 -4.84
N HIS A 520 -14.83 -22.45 -4.07
CA HIS A 520 -14.89 -22.30 -2.61
C HIS A 520 -14.85 -20.83 -2.15
N CYS A 521 -15.67 -19.97 -2.77
CA CYS A 521 -15.81 -18.55 -2.44
C CYS A 521 -17.07 -18.34 -1.58
N GLU A 522 -17.00 -18.74 -0.32
CA GLU A 522 -18.13 -18.71 0.61
C GLU A 522 -17.65 -18.26 2.00
N LYS A 523 -18.41 -17.41 2.67
CA LYS A 523 -18.16 -17.12 4.08
C LYS A 523 -18.33 -18.37 4.93
N THR A 524 -17.38 -18.67 5.78
CA THR A 524 -17.46 -19.78 6.71
C THR A 524 -18.64 -19.56 7.67
N GLY A 525 -19.61 -20.47 7.67
CA GLY A 525 -20.72 -20.46 8.61
C GLY A 525 -21.98 -19.71 8.16
N GLU A 526 -21.99 -19.09 6.96
CA GLU A 526 -23.19 -18.47 6.39
C GLU A 526 -23.69 -19.24 5.16
N PRO A 527 -25.00 -19.57 5.07
CA PRO A 527 -25.53 -20.19 3.88
C PRO A 527 -25.56 -19.18 2.73
N ARG A 528 -24.86 -19.50 1.65
CA ARG A 528 -24.91 -18.84 0.35
C ARG A 528 -24.42 -17.37 0.32
N THR A 529 -23.15 -17.14 0.57
CA THR A 529 -22.52 -15.89 0.20
C THR A 529 -22.50 -15.74 -1.33
N PRO A 530 -23.04 -14.67 -1.91
CA PRO A 530 -22.96 -14.44 -3.34
C PRO A 530 -21.51 -14.33 -3.79
N GLN A 531 -21.15 -15.01 -4.90
CA GLN A 531 -19.82 -14.89 -5.49
C GLN A 531 -19.62 -13.54 -6.19
N ILE A 532 -20.70 -12.96 -6.69
CA ILE A 532 -20.71 -11.65 -7.35
C ILE A 532 -21.79 -10.80 -6.68
N VAL A 533 -21.44 -9.60 -6.26
CA VAL A 533 -22.39 -8.60 -5.76
C VAL A 533 -22.24 -7.33 -6.58
N LEU A 534 -23.32 -6.87 -7.19
CA LEU A 534 -23.42 -5.58 -7.88
C LEU A 534 -24.42 -4.71 -7.14
N CYS A 535 -23.96 -3.53 -6.68
CA CYS A 535 -24.76 -2.63 -5.87
C CYS A 535 -24.75 -1.20 -6.46
N ASN A 536 -25.92 -0.64 -6.78
CA ASN A 536 -26.00 0.65 -7.44
C ASN A 536 -25.10 0.74 -8.69
N CYS A 537 -25.15 -0.25 -9.55
CA CYS A 537 -24.45 -0.28 -10.82
C CYS A 537 -25.42 -0.04 -11.98
N ALA A 538 -24.92 0.48 -13.08
CA ALA A 538 -25.67 0.65 -14.32
C ALA A 538 -24.94 0.02 -15.50
N HIS A 539 -25.67 -0.34 -16.58
CA HIS A 539 -25.14 -0.95 -17.80
C HIS A 539 -24.25 -2.16 -17.50
N THR A 540 -24.84 -3.18 -16.84
CA THR A 540 -24.12 -4.36 -16.36
C THR A 540 -24.30 -5.54 -17.31
N GLU A 541 -23.21 -6.25 -17.61
CA GLU A 541 -23.18 -7.52 -18.35
C GLU A 541 -22.43 -8.56 -17.53
N THR A 542 -23.06 -9.73 -17.28
CA THR A 542 -22.48 -10.83 -16.49
C THR A 542 -22.71 -12.14 -17.22
N GLU A 543 -21.74 -12.58 -18.03
CA GLU A 543 -21.90 -13.74 -18.89
C GLU A 543 -20.77 -14.75 -18.68
N TYR A 544 -21.08 -16.04 -18.87
CA TYR A 544 -20.16 -17.18 -18.83
C TYR A 544 -19.34 -17.33 -17.54
N ASN A 545 -19.71 -16.61 -16.48
CA ASN A 545 -19.10 -16.80 -15.17
C ASN A 545 -19.57 -18.14 -14.58
N CYS A 546 -18.69 -18.90 -13.94
CA CYS A 546 -19.03 -20.21 -13.44
C CYS A 546 -18.46 -20.48 -12.03
N SER A 547 -19.11 -21.41 -11.32
CA SER A 547 -18.66 -21.95 -10.04
C SER A 547 -18.28 -23.43 -10.21
N ASP A 548 -17.42 -23.93 -9.33
CA ASP A 548 -17.07 -25.36 -9.27
C ASP A 548 -18.26 -26.28 -8.94
N LYS A 549 -19.33 -25.72 -8.39
CA LYS A 549 -20.60 -26.40 -8.19
C LYS A 549 -21.62 -25.89 -9.20
N ALA A 550 -21.92 -26.63 -10.21
CA ALA A 550 -22.69 -26.26 -11.40
C ALA A 550 -24.00 -25.47 -11.16
N ASP A 551 -24.59 -25.56 -9.95
CA ASP A 551 -25.87 -24.92 -9.61
C ASP A 551 -25.76 -23.79 -8.60
N THR A 552 -24.56 -23.27 -8.32
CA THR A 552 -24.31 -22.41 -7.16
C THR A 552 -23.68 -21.05 -7.43
N LEU A 553 -23.41 -20.67 -8.68
CA LEU A 553 -23.02 -19.28 -8.93
C LEU A 553 -24.17 -18.35 -8.55
N THR A 554 -23.95 -17.55 -7.52
CA THR A 554 -24.93 -16.55 -7.10
C THR A 554 -24.44 -15.15 -7.47
N VAL A 555 -25.26 -14.46 -8.26
CA VAL A 555 -25.08 -13.05 -8.56
C VAL A 555 -26.16 -12.28 -7.82
N GLN A 556 -25.79 -11.38 -6.95
CA GLN A 556 -26.73 -10.52 -6.23
C GLN A 556 -26.71 -9.12 -6.84
N TYR A 557 -27.86 -8.65 -7.27
CA TYR A 557 -28.09 -7.29 -7.73
C TYR A 557 -28.84 -6.50 -6.64
N LYS A 558 -28.26 -5.35 -6.24
CA LYS A 558 -28.89 -4.42 -5.31
C LYS A 558 -29.00 -3.07 -6.00
N ASN A 559 -30.22 -2.57 -6.23
CA ASN A 559 -30.49 -1.29 -6.90
C ASN A 559 -29.66 -1.11 -8.21
N THR A 560 -29.49 -2.19 -8.98
CA THR A 560 -28.65 -2.20 -10.20
C THR A 560 -29.57 -2.19 -11.42
N LEU A 561 -29.25 -1.35 -12.41
CA LEU A 561 -29.99 -1.15 -13.65
C LEU A 561 -29.23 -1.73 -14.86
#